data_6c3f7b046f4d168c28696d26776c1061
#
_entry.id   6c3f7b046f4d168c28696d26776c1061
#
_cell.length_a   1.000
_cell.length_b   1.000
_cell.length_c   1.000
_cell.angle_alpha   90.00
_cell.angle_beta   90.00
_cell.angle_gamma   90.00
#
_symmetry.space_group_name_H-M   'P 1'
#
loop_
_entity.id
_entity.type
_entity.pdbx_description
1 polymer ?
#
loop_
_entity_poly.entity_id
_entity_poly.type
_entity_poly.pdbx_seq_one_letter_code
_entity_poly.pdbx_strand_id
1 'polypeptide(L)'
;MKTKVTGYLTQKHGFYYVVLNLPTDEKGKRNRKTLSTGLSTDRNATKAKALLQTMIRAASAGEEVHGVKERVAAAATEDTEESWNTPHPNMLFSNYLEFWLQWKRKSWEEVTYSGYCQNVRSWIAPYFSARKVRLNEITVLDIEMFYTHEINKRGVSGNTVLHYHANIRKALSDAVKLKLIPYNPAAEVERPKKDNFVASYYS
;
A
#
# COMPACT_ATOMS: atom_id res chain seq x y z
N MET A 1 -21.56 -36.83 -12.58
CA MET A 1 -21.10 -35.89 -13.60
C MET A 1 -20.57 -34.65 -12.90
N LYS A 2 -19.30 -34.28 -13.06
CA LYS A 2 -18.75 -33.05 -12.49
C LYS A 2 -19.34 -31.87 -13.26
N THR A 3 -20.23 -31.14 -12.66
CA THR A 3 -20.85 -29.94 -13.24
C THR A 3 -19.81 -28.83 -13.33
N LYS A 4 -19.53 -28.38 -14.56
CA LYS A 4 -18.48 -27.39 -14.84
C LYS A 4 -18.95 -26.01 -14.44
N VAL A 5 -18.39 -25.42 -13.37
CA VAL A 5 -18.59 -24.03 -13.01
C VAL A 5 -17.74 -23.14 -13.90
N THR A 6 -18.31 -22.10 -14.46
CA THR A 6 -17.58 -21.09 -15.25
C THR A 6 -17.86 -19.70 -14.71
N GLY A 7 -17.00 -18.74 -15.02
CA GLY A 7 -17.21 -17.36 -14.58
C GLY A 7 -16.40 -16.37 -15.42
N TYR A 8 -16.76 -15.10 -15.30
CA TYR A 8 -16.04 -14.02 -15.95
C TYR A 8 -16.10 -12.74 -15.10
N LEU A 9 -15.21 -11.82 -15.40
CA LEU A 9 -15.21 -10.48 -14.80
C LEU A 9 -16.08 -9.53 -15.63
N THR A 10 -16.83 -8.70 -14.93
CA THR A 10 -17.50 -7.54 -15.51
C THR A 10 -17.14 -6.29 -14.72
N GLN A 11 -17.29 -5.13 -15.34
CA GLN A 11 -17.03 -3.83 -14.71
C GLN A 11 -18.36 -3.08 -14.58
N LYS A 12 -18.59 -2.49 -13.40
CA LYS A 12 -19.75 -1.67 -13.14
C LYS A 12 -19.40 -0.58 -12.13
N HIS A 13 -19.74 0.68 -12.43
CA HIS A 13 -19.47 1.83 -11.55
C HIS A 13 -18.02 1.96 -11.10
N GLY A 14 -17.03 1.63 -11.98
CA GLY A 14 -15.62 1.73 -11.66
C GLY A 14 -15.06 0.57 -10.82
N PHE A 15 -15.83 -0.50 -10.59
CA PHE A 15 -15.41 -1.68 -9.84
C PHE A 15 -15.54 -2.97 -10.65
N TYR A 16 -14.69 -3.97 -10.32
CA TYR A 16 -14.79 -5.32 -10.85
C TYR A 16 -15.87 -6.13 -10.11
N TYR A 17 -16.61 -6.93 -10.88
CA TYR A 17 -17.58 -7.92 -10.40
C TYR A 17 -17.25 -9.27 -11.00
N VAL A 18 -17.37 -10.33 -10.20
CA VAL A 18 -17.29 -11.71 -10.65
C VAL A 18 -18.70 -12.20 -10.94
N VAL A 19 -18.90 -12.73 -12.14
CA VAL A 19 -20.13 -13.42 -12.52
C VAL A 19 -19.83 -14.91 -12.63
N LEU A 20 -20.43 -15.73 -11.75
CA LEU A 20 -20.32 -17.17 -11.76
C LEU A 20 -21.56 -17.78 -12.40
N ASN A 21 -21.35 -18.69 -13.34
CA ASN A 21 -22.39 -19.54 -13.89
C ASN A 21 -22.30 -20.89 -13.15
N LEU A 22 -23.21 -21.11 -12.24
CA LEU A 22 -23.36 -22.33 -11.47
C LEU A 22 -24.19 -23.35 -12.26
N PRO A 23 -24.13 -24.65 -11.88
CA PRO A 23 -25.01 -25.65 -12.46
C PRO A 23 -26.47 -25.25 -12.40
N THR A 24 -27.24 -25.66 -13.39
CA THR A 24 -28.70 -25.50 -13.39
C THR A 24 -29.31 -26.19 -12.17
N ASP A 25 -30.34 -25.58 -11.61
CA ASP A 25 -31.10 -26.19 -10.53
C ASP A 25 -31.90 -27.43 -11.03
N GLU A 26 -32.52 -28.15 -10.13
CA GLU A 26 -33.33 -29.36 -10.43
C GLU A 26 -34.47 -29.08 -11.43
N LYS A 27 -34.81 -27.82 -11.66
CA LYS A 27 -35.86 -27.35 -12.58
C LYS A 27 -35.30 -26.87 -13.92
N GLY A 28 -33.97 -27.08 -14.18
CA GLY A 28 -33.31 -26.70 -15.43
C GLY A 28 -33.08 -25.17 -15.58
N LYS A 29 -33.30 -24.37 -14.55
CA LYS A 29 -33.13 -22.92 -14.59
C LYS A 29 -31.65 -22.55 -14.43
N ARG A 30 -31.17 -21.59 -15.22
CA ARG A 30 -29.82 -21.06 -15.16
C ARG A 30 -29.58 -20.38 -13.81
N ASN A 31 -28.57 -20.89 -13.06
CA ASN A 31 -28.18 -20.31 -11.79
C ASN A 31 -26.94 -19.43 -12.01
N ARG A 32 -27.12 -18.10 -11.93
CA ARG A 32 -26.07 -17.11 -12.09
C ARG A 32 -25.94 -16.28 -10.83
N LYS A 33 -24.74 -16.21 -10.25
CA LYS A 33 -24.42 -15.32 -9.11
C LYS A 33 -23.48 -14.22 -9.55
N THR A 34 -23.81 -12.97 -9.23
CA THR A 34 -22.94 -11.81 -9.43
C THR A 34 -22.46 -11.32 -8.08
N LEU A 35 -21.14 -11.24 -7.90
CA LEU A 35 -20.49 -10.88 -6.64
C LEU A 35 -19.59 -9.67 -6.86
N SER A 36 -19.70 -8.67 -6.01
CA SER A 36 -18.77 -7.54 -6.02
C SER A 36 -17.43 -8.02 -5.50
N THR A 37 -16.32 -7.61 -6.16
CA THR A 37 -14.98 -7.89 -5.70
C THR A 37 -14.47 -6.86 -4.71
N GLY A 38 -15.09 -5.66 -4.67
CA GLY A 38 -14.58 -4.50 -3.95
C GLY A 38 -13.33 -3.86 -4.60
N LEU A 39 -12.82 -4.41 -5.71
CA LEU A 39 -11.64 -3.91 -6.40
C LEU A 39 -12.04 -2.86 -7.44
N SER A 40 -11.41 -1.68 -7.38
CA SER A 40 -11.56 -0.67 -8.45
C SER A 40 -10.96 -1.16 -9.76
N THR A 41 -11.44 -0.64 -10.89
CA THR A 41 -10.92 -1.00 -12.22
C THR A 41 -9.51 -0.47 -12.46
N ASP A 42 -9.05 0.50 -11.66
CA ASP A 42 -7.73 1.06 -11.76
C ASP A 42 -6.68 0.14 -11.11
N ARG A 43 -5.73 -0.34 -11.93
CA ARG A 43 -4.57 -1.20 -11.57
C ARG A 43 -4.87 -2.54 -10.89
N ASN A 44 -6.14 -2.95 -10.77
CA ASN A 44 -6.52 -4.19 -10.07
C ASN A 44 -6.93 -5.35 -10.99
N ALA A 45 -6.70 -5.27 -12.29
CA ALA A 45 -7.11 -6.29 -13.25
C ALA A 45 -6.53 -7.68 -12.93
N THR A 46 -5.25 -7.75 -12.53
CA THR A 46 -4.57 -9.01 -12.19
C THR A 46 -5.16 -9.62 -10.91
N LYS A 47 -5.39 -8.77 -9.87
CA LYS A 47 -6.02 -9.21 -8.61
C LYS A 47 -7.44 -9.70 -8.84
N ALA A 48 -8.23 -9.01 -9.66
CA ALA A 48 -9.59 -9.42 -10.00
C ALA A 48 -9.62 -10.75 -10.75
N LYS A 49 -8.66 -11.01 -11.67
CA LYS A 49 -8.51 -12.30 -12.35
C LYS A 49 -8.16 -13.45 -11.40
N ALA A 50 -7.23 -13.22 -10.46
CA ALA A 50 -6.87 -14.20 -9.45
C ALA A 50 -8.07 -14.55 -8.56
N LEU A 51 -8.84 -13.55 -8.12
CA LEU A 51 -10.05 -13.73 -7.33
C LEU A 51 -11.12 -14.55 -8.09
N LEU A 52 -11.30 -14.27 -9.38
CA LEU A 52 -12.20 -15.04 -10.25
C LEU A 52 -11.82 -16.52 -10.28
N GLN A 53 -10.52 -16.84 -10.45
CA GLN A 53 -10.03 -18.23 -10.50
C GLN A 53 -10.27 -18.97 -9.17
N THR A 54 -10.02 -18.29 -8.05
CA THR A 54 -10.26 -18.84 -6.72
C THR A 54 -11.75 -19.11 -6.48
N MET A 55 -12.62 -18.20 -6.87
CA MET A 55 -14.06 -18.37 -6.75
C MET A 55 -14.61 -19.49 -7.63
N ILE A 56 -14.10 -19.66 -8.85
CA ILE A 56 -14.46 -20.77 -9.73
C ILE A 56 -14.04 -22.11 -9.10
N ARG A 57 -12.83 -22.18 -8.53
CA ARG A 57 -12.31 -23.38 -7.87
C ARG A 57 -13.16 -23.77 -6.66
N ALA A 58 -13.49 -22.82 -5.80
CA ALA A 58 -14.32 -23.05 -4.62
C ALA A 58 -15.74 -23.47 -4.98
N ALA A 59 -16.37 -22.78 -5.93
CA ALA A 59 -17.69 -23.15 -6.44
C ALA A 59 -17.70 -24.54 -7.11
N SER A 60 -16.60 -24.96 -7.75
CA SER A 60 -16.45 -26.31 -8.33
C SER A 60 -16.26 -27.38 -7.26
N ALA A 61 -15.75 -27.00 -6.08
CA ALA A 61 -15.62 -27.89 -4.92
C ALA A 61 -16.90 -27.99 -4.08
N GLY A 62 -17.96 -27.24 -4.43
CA GLY A 62 -19.23 -27.22 -3.69
C GLY A 62 -19.20 -26.35 -2.41
N GLU A 63 -18.16 -25.53 -2.24
CA GLU A 63 -18.09 -24.59 -1.12
C GLU A 63 -19.00 -23.40 -1.33
N GLU A 64 -19.61 -22.91 -0.24
CA GLU A 64 -20.42 -21.66 -0.32
C GLU A 64 -19.55 -20.49 -0.72
N VAL A 65 -19.88 -19.87 -1.87
CA VAL A 65 -19.10 -18.77 -2.46
C VAL A 65 -19.08 -17.50 -1.58
N HIS A 66 -20.02 -17.36 -0.64
CA HIS A 66 -20.01 -16.27 0.36
C HIS A 66 -18.85 -16.41 1.36
N GLY A 67 -18.58 -17.60 1.88
CA GLY A 67 -17.45 -17.84 2.79
C GLY A 67 -16.08 -17.75 2.11
N VAL A 68 -16.03 -17.98 0.78
CA VAL A 68 -14.81 -17.82 -0.02
C VAL A 68 -14.47 -16.35 -0.23
N LYS A 69 -15.47 -15.46 -0.36
CA LYS A 69 -15.25 -14.01 -0.43
C LYS A 69 -14.54 -13.50 0.83
N GLU A 70 -14.95 -13.97 2.00
CA GLU A 70 -14.35 -13.58 3.27
C GLU A 70 -12.95 -14.18 3.47
N ARG A 71 -12.74 -15.46 3.08
CA ARG A 71 -11.42 -16.12 3.15
C ARG A 71 -10.43 -15.58 2.13
N VAL A 72 -10.88 -15.26 0.92
CA VAL A 72 -10.02 -14.66 -0.12
C VAL A 72 -9.82 -13.17 0.13
N ALA A 73 -10.81 -12.49 0.68
CA ALA A 73 -10.61 -11.18 1.28
C ALA A 73 -9.57 -11.28 2.42
N ALA A 74 -9.65 -12.21 3.34
CA ALA A 74 -8.67 -12.42 4.40
C ALA A 74 -7.27 -12.80 3.86
N ALA A 75 -7.15 -13.64 2.83
CA ALA A 75 -5.88 -14.02 2.20
C ALA A 75 -5.33 -12.95 1.23
N ALA A 76 -6.20 -12.12 0.64
CA ALA A 76 -5.82 -10.94 -0.14
C ALA A 76 -5.64 -9.69 0.73
N THR A 77 -6.10 -9.74 1.98
CA THR A 77 -6.01 -8.67 2.97
C THR A 77 -4.72 -8.65 3.77
N GLU A 78 -3.68 -9.39 3.36
CA GLU A 78 -2.36 -9.06 3.85
C GLU A 78 -1.91 -7.66 3.37
N ASP A 79 -2.61 -7.04 2.37
CA ASP A 79 -2.31 -5.70 1.84
C ASP A 79 -3.57 -4.82 1.58
N THR A 80 -4.75 -5.08 2.16
CA THR A 80 -5.98 -4.29 1.89
C THR A 80 -6.34 -3.29 2.99
N GLU A 81 -7.13 -2.28 2.62
CA GLU A 81 -7.46 -1.04 3.33
C GLU A 81 -7.86 -1.16 4.82
N GLU A 82 -8.33 -2.29 5.31
CA GLU A 82 -8.58 -2.52 6.74
C GLU A 82 -7.29 -2.73 7.57
N SER A 83 -6.21 -3.17 6.93
CA SER A 83 -4.87 -3.28 7.50
C SER A 83 -4.23 -1.90 7.79
N TRP A 84 -4.71 -0.83 7.14
CA TRP A 84 -4.16 0.53 7.31
C TRP A 84 -4.53 1.16 8.66
N ASN A 85 -5.64 0.76 9.24
CA ASN A 85 -6.09 1.28 10.53
C ASN A 85 -5.39 0.65 11.74
N THR A 86 -4.70 -0.48 11.54
CA THR A 86 -3.93 -1.14 12.60
C THR A 86 -2.50 -1.37 12.13
N PRO A 87 -1.54 -0.57 12.59
CA PRO A 87 -0.15 -0.71 12.15
C PRO A 87 0.44 -2.02 12.67
N HIS A 88 1.18 -2.73 11.81
CA HIS A 88 1.86 -3.97 12.16
C HIS A 88 3.26 -4.04 11.50
N PRO A 89 4.20 -4.80 12.08
CA PRO A 89 5.60 -4.82 11.62
C PRO A 89 5.77 -5.21 10.14
N ASN A 90 4.94 -6.11 9.63
CA ASN A 90 5.06 -6.67 8.29
C ASN A 90 4.35 -5.86 7.19
N MET A 91 3.75 -4.71 7.53
CA MET A 91 3.12 -3.83 6.53
C MET A 91 4.16 -3.13 5.66
N LEU A 92 3.77 -2.69 4.47
CA LEU A 92 4.64 -1.87 3.63
C LEU A 92 4.98 -0.55 4.34
N PHE A 93 6.24 -0.12 4.25
CA PHE A 93 6.67 1.13 4.86
C PHE A 93 5.89 2.33 4.31
N SER A 94 5.54 2.32 3.02
CA SER A 94 4.67 3.33 2.41
C SER A 94 3.28 3.41 3.06
N ASN A 95 2.69 2.26 3.40
CA ASN A 95 1.39 2.18 4.07
C ASN A 95 1.49 2.67 5.53
N TYR A 96 2.58 2.30 6.21
CA TYR A 96 2.87 2.83 7.55
C TYR A 96 2.99 4.36 7.56
N LEU A 97 3.65 4.94 6.57
CA LEU A 97 3.79 6.40 6.45
C LEU A 97 2.42 7.10 6.30
N GLU A 98 1.51 6.53 5.52
CA GLU A 98 0.15 7.08 5.37
C GLU A 98 -0.64 6.96 6.69
N PHE A 99 -0.59 5.79 7.36
CA PHE A 99 -1.14 5.62 8.70
C PHE A 99 -0.56 6.66 9.68
N TRP A 100 0.76 6.83 9.68
CA TRP A 100 1.45 7.76 10.57
C TRP A 100 1.02 9.22 10.35
N LEU A 101 0.83 9.66 9.12
CA LEU A 101 0.29 10.99 8.80
C LEU A 101 -1.12 11.17 9.38
N GLN A 102 -2.00 10.21 9.18
CA GLN A 102 -3.38 10.26 9.69
C GLN A 102 -3.40 10.26 11.22
N TRP A 103 -2.63 9.39 11.85
CA TRP A 103 -2.52 9.30 13.30
C TRP A 103 -2.01 10.60 13.93
N LYS A 104 -1.04 11.26 13.30
CA LYS A 104 -0.43 12.51 13.80
C LYS A 104 -1.19 13.78 13.44
N ARG A 105 -2.18 13.71 12.55
CA ARG A 105 -2.87 14.89 12.05
C ARG A 105 -3.32 15.86 13.15
N LYS A 106 -3.93 15.33 14.21
CA LYS A 106 -4.45 16.17 15.32
C LYS A 106 -3.35 16.75 16.23
N SER A 107 -2.13 16.21 16.14
CA SER A 107 -1.00 16.63 16.96
C SER A 107 -0.14 17.73 16.33
N TRP A 108 -0.41 18.06 15.07
CA TRP A 108 0.37 19.04 14.32
C TRP A 108 -0.49 20.20 13.85
N GLU A 109 0.15 21.37 13.76
CA GLU A 109 -0.44 22.51 13.09
C GLU A 109 -0.58 22.25 11.58
N GLU A 110 -1.57 22.88 10.93
CA GLU A 110 -1.92 22.61 9.54
C GLU A 110 -0.75 22.83 8.57
N VAL A 111 0.05 23.87 8.77
CA VAL A 111 1.23 24.15 7.92
C VAL A 111 2.27 23.03 8.02
N THR A 112 2.55 22.57 9.25
CA THR A 112 3.49 21.47 9.50
C THR A 112 2.97 20.16 8.89
N TYR A 113 1.68 19.87 9.10
CA TYR A 113 1.05 18.67 8.54
C TYR A 113 1.09 18.68 7.01
N SER A 114 0.76 19.80 6.38
CA SER A 114 0.81 19.95 4.92
C SER A 114 2.21 19.67 4.37
N GLY A 115 3.25 20.21 5.01
CA GLY A 115 4.64 19.95 4.64
C GLY A 115 5.03 18.47 4.74
N TYR A 116 4.61 17.78 5.82
CA TYR A 116 4.82 16.32 5.96
C TYR A 116 4.07 15.54 4.89
N CYS A 117 2.80 15.86 4.64
CA CYS A 117 2.00 15.22 3.60
C CYS A 117 2.64 15.36 2.22
N GLN A 118 3.09 16.57 1.87
CA GLN A 118 3.75 16.83 0.60
C GLN A 118 4.99 15.96 0.43
N ASN A 119 5.89 15.94 1.41
CA ASN A 119 7.12 15.17 1.33
C ASN A 119 6.85 13.65 1.27
N VAL A 120 5.98 13.17 2.15
CA VAL A 120 5.68 11.74 2.25
C VAL A 120 4.96 11.23 1.02
N ARG A 121 3.84 11.86 0.64
CA ARG A 121 2.96 11.36 -0.44
C ARG A 121 3.56 11.54 -1.82
N SER A 122 4.26 12.66 -2.06
CA SER A 122 4.80 12.95 -3.38
C SER A 122 6.13 12.25 -3.66
N TRP A 123 6.93 11.96 -2.62
CA TRP A 123 8.31 11.55 -2.83
C TRP A 123 8.72 10.30 -2.07
N ILE A 124 8.50 10.25 -0.75
CA ILE A 124 9.01 9.16 0.08
C ILE A 124 8.20 7.89 -0.14
N ALA A 125 6.88 7.93 0.06
CA ALA A 125 6.02 6.76 -0.04
C ALA A 125 6.03 6.10 -1.44
N PRO A 126 5.99 6.84 -2.57
CA PRO A 126 6.09 6.24 -3.90
C PRO A 126 7.38 5.48 -4.13
N TYR A 127 8.52 6.01 -3.66
CA TYR A 127 9.82 5.36 -3.80
C TYR A 127 9.87 4.00 -3.10
N PHE A 128 9.46 3.96 -1.82
CA PHE A 128 9.47 2.73 -1.03
C PHE A 128 8.36 1.75 -1.45
N SER A 129 7.23 2.26 -1.92
CA SER A 129 6.15 1.43 -2.47
C SER A 129 6.57 0.67 -3.73
N ALA A 130 7.28 1.34 -4.66
CA ALA A 130 7.80 0.71 -5.87
C ALA A 130 8.78 -0.43 -5.56
N ARG A 131 9.49 -0.36 -4.44
CA ARG A 131 10.44 -1.38 -3.97
C ARG A 131 9.83 -2.41 -3.04
N LYS A 132 8.56 -2.22 -2.63
CA LYS A 132 7.83 -3.10 -1.70
C LYS A 132 8.55 -3.32 -0.37
N VAL A 133 9.26 -2.31 0.12
CA VAL A 133 9.99 -2.38 1.40
C VAL A 133 8.98 -2.46 2.55
N ARG A 134 9.13 -3.47 3.42
CA ARG A 134 8.31 -3.64 4.64
C ARG A 134 8.89 -2.84 5.80
N LEU A 135 8.03 -2.47 6.75
CA LEU A 135 8.42 -1.66 7.90
C LEU A 135 9.50 -2.32 8.77
N ASN A 136 9.40 -3.63 8.97
CA ASN A 136 10.38 -4.42 9.75
C ASN A 136 11.65 -4.79 8.98
N GLU A 137 11.68 -4.57 7.66
CA GLU A 137 12.80 -4.91 6.78
C GLU A 137 13.60 -3.68 6.34
N ILE A 138 13.10 -2.46 6.64
CA ILE A 138 13.77 -1.24 6.23
C ILE A 138 15.14 -1.11 6.89
N THR A 139 16.15 -0.86 6.07
CA THR A 139 17.55 -0.78 6.49
C THR A 139 18.11 0.64 6.31
N VAL A 140 19.28 0.87 6.92
CA VAL A 140 20.09 2.08 6.70
C VAL A 140 20.36 2.26 5.20
N LEU A 141 20.77 1.17 4.51
CA LEU A 141 21.07 1.18 3.08
C LEU A 141 19.87 1.60 2.22
N ASP A 142 18.65 1.13 2.53
CA ASP A 142 17.46 1.53 1.78
C ASP A 142 17.21 3.04 1.84
N ILE A 143 17.48 3.63 3.00
CA ILE A 143 17.32 5.07 3.22
C ILE A 143 18.40 5.87 2.50
N GLU A 144 19.65 5.43 2.53
CA GLU A 144 20.77 6.05 1.80
C GLU A 144 20.59 5.95 0.28
N MET A 145 20.10 4.81 -0.22
CA MET A 145 19.73 4.65 -1.61
C MET A 145 18.60 5.61 -2.05
N PHE A 146 17.63 5.86 -1.17
CA PHE A 146 16.61 6.87 -1.42
C PHE A 146 17.24 8.26 -1.56
N TYR A 147 18.13 8.68 -0.66
CA TYR A 147 18.78 9.99 -0.76
C TYR A 147 19.62 10.12 -2.02
N THR A 148 20.38 9.09 -2.34
CA THR A 148 21.17 9.04 -3.59
C THR A 148 20.29 9.16 -4.83
N HIS A 149 19.13 8.48 -4.83
CA HIS A 149 18.16 8.58 -5.91
C HIS A 149 17.60 10.01 -6.05
N GLU A 150 17.22 10.63 -4.95
CA GLU A 150 16.65 11.98 -4.96
C GLU A 150 17.67 13.03 -5.47
N ILE A 151 18.91 12.92 -5.04
CA ILE A 151 19.99 13.82 -5.50
C ILE A 151 20.33 13.56 -6.97
N ASN A 152 20.64 12.30 -7.33
CA ASN A 152 21.21 12.00 -8.64
C ASN A 152 20.17 11.91 -9.77
N LYS A 153 18.94 11.45 -9.48
CA LYS A 153 17.88 11.29 -10.48
C LYS A 153 16.97 12.50 -10.59
N ARG A 154 16.72 13.17 -9.46
CA ARG A 154 15.79 14.30 -9.43
C ARG A 154 16.49 15.64 -9.25
N GLY A 155 17.79 15.65 -8.96
CA GLY A 155 18.57 16.86 -8.81
C GLY A 155 18.13 17.73 -7.61
N VAL A 156 17.54 17.13 -6.57
CA VAL A 156 17.12 17.90 -5.39
C VAL A 156 18.32 18.30 -4.54
N SER A 157 18.21 19.44 -3.88
CA SER A 157 19.26 19.96 -3.01
C SER A 157 19.44 19.11 -1.74
N GLY A 158 20.63 19.14 -1.14
CA GLY A 158 20.91 18.50 0.15
C GLY A 158 19.94 18.98 1.25
N ASN A 159 19.54 20.24 1.22
CA ASN A 159 18.53 20.78 2.16
C ASN A 159 17.16 20.09 2.00
N THR A 160 16.73 19.80 0.77
CA THR A 160 15.48 19.05 0.51
C THR A 160 15.59 17.64 1.07
N VAL A 161 16.72 16.96 0.86
CA VAL A 161 16.94 15.61 1.40
C VAL A 161 16.99 15.61 2.94
N LEU A 162 17.49 16.67 3.56
CA LEU A 162 17.40 16.85 5.02
C LEU A 162 15.96 16.88 5.53
N HIS A 163 15.03 17.52 4.80
CA HIS A 163 13.61 17.48 5.13
C HIS A 163 13.04 16.06 5.00
N TYR A 164 13.41 15.31 3.95
CA TYR A 164 13.00 13.91 3.81
C TYR A 164 13.56 13.05 4.95
N HIS A 165 14.85 13.22 5.29
CA HIS A 165 15.46 12.55 6.44
C HIS A 165 14.70 12.83 7.74
N ALA A 166 14.36 14.08 8.02
CA ALA A 166 13.60 14.45 9.22
C ALA A 166 12.23 13.74 9.28
N ASN A 167 11.53 13.66 8.14
CA ASN A 167 10.25 12.97 8.04
C ASN A 167 10.37 11.47 8.29
N ILE A 168 11.32 10.80 7.61
CA ILE A 168 11.57 9.36 7.75
C ILE A 168 11.99 9.03 9.18
N ARG A 169 12.95 9.79 9.72
CA ARG A 169 13.46 9.58 11.08
C ARG A 169 12.37 9.73 12.13
N LYS A 170 11.49 10.73 11.99
CA LYS A 170 10.38 10.95 12.91
C LYS A 170 9.34 9.83 12.82
N ALA A 171 8.98 9.40 11.62
CA ALA A 171 8.03 8.30 11.41
C ALA A 171 8.57 6.98 12.00
N LEU A 172 9.83 6.63 11.74
CA LEU A 172 10.46 5.43 12.28
C LEU A 172 10.68 5.49 13.79
N SER A 173 10.96 6.68 14.37
CA SER A 173 11.01 6.86 15.82
C SER A 173 9.66 6.60 16.48
N ASP A 174 8.58 6.99 15.84
CA ASP A 174 7.23 6.69 16.32
C ASP A 174 6.89 5.20 16.13
N ALA A 175 7.37 4.53 15.08
CA ALA A 175 7.27 3.07 14.92
C ALA A 175 7.96 2.29 16.04
N VAL A 176 9.13 2.75 16.49
CA VAL A 176 9.82 2.17 17.66
C VAL A 176 8.99 2.32 18.93
N LYS A 177 8.41 3.53 19.18
CA LYS A 177 7.53 3.76 20.32
C LYS A 177 6.28 2.87 20.32
N LEU A 178 5.75 2.59 19.13
CA LEU A 178 4.63 1.67 18.91
C LEU A 178 5.06 0.18 18.98
N LYS A 179 6.34 -0.10 19.20
CA LYS A 179 6.93 -1.45 19.23
C LYS A 179 6.73 -2.24 17.93
N LEU A 180 6.63 -1.54 16.79
CA LEU A 180 6.52 -2.14 15.46
C LEU A 180 7.89 -2.56 14.92
N ILE A 181 8.96 -1.82 15.29
CA ILE A 181 10.35 -2.13 14.95
C ILE A 181 11.23 -1.98 16.21
N PRO A 182 12.33 -2.73 16.30
CA PRO A 182 13.18 -2.72 17.49
C PRO A 182 14.06 -1.46 17.61
N TYR A 183 14.44 -0.86 16.49
CA TYR A 183 15.30 0.33 16.44
C TYR A 183 14.96 1.19 15.21
N ASN A 184 15.48 2.41 15.17
CA ASN A 184 15.27 3.36 14.09
C ASN A 184 16.48 3.39 13.15
N PRO A 185 16.46 2.77 11.96
CA PRO A 185 17.59 2.78 11.04
C PRO A 185 17.95 4.19 10.54
N ALA A 186 16.99 5.11 10.46
CA ALA A 186 17.28 6.49 10.08
C ALA A 186 18.08 7.29 11.12
N ALA A 187 18.25 6.77 12.33
CA ALA A 187 19.12 7.40 13.32
C ALA A 187 20.61 7.14 13.05
N GLU A 188 20.92 6.04 12.33
CA GLU A 188 22.28 5.60 11.99
C GLU A 188 22.74 6.09 10.62
N VAL A 189 21.81 6.59 9.79
CA VAL A 189 22.13 7.13 8.46
C VAL A 189 22.96 8.41 8.60
N GLU A 190 24.02 8.52 7.78
CA GLU A 190 24.77 9.77 7.67
C GLU A 190 23.86 10.88 7.13
N ARG A 191 23.80 11.99 7.87
CA ARG A 191 22.94 13.11 7.46
C ARG A 191 23.48 13.72 6.16
N PRO A 192 22.59 13.98 5.18
CA PRO A 192 22.99 14.70 3.98
C PRO A 192 23.63 16.04 4.32
N LYS A 193 24.71 16.38 3.61
CA LYS A 193 25.38 17.67 3.80
C LYS A 193 24.46 18.80 3.38
N LYS A 194 24.45 19.85 4.19
CA LYS A 194 23.71 21.07 3.89
C LYS A 194 24.42 21.79 2.76
N ASP A 195 23.66 22.16 1.73
CA ASP A 195 24.19 23.05 0.69
C ASP A 195 24.45 24.43 1.27
N ASN A 196 25.65 24.96 1.11
CA ASN A 196 25.97 26.32 1.49
C ASN A 196 25.34 27.26 0.45
N PHE A 197 24.31 27.98 0.84
CA PHE A 197 23.77 29.04 0.03
C PHE A 197 24.74 30.23 0.01
N VAL A 198 25.41 30.44 -1.10
CA VAL A 198 26.18 31.65 -1.35
C VAL A 198 25.21 32.68 -1.93
N ALA A 199 24.81 33.66 -1.13
CA ALA A 199 24.01 34.78 -1.62
C ALA A 199 24.86 35.60 -2.61
N SER A 200 24.52 35.54 -3.90
CA SER A 200 25.05 36.49 -4.88
C SER A 200 24.28 37.79 -4.73
N TYR A 201 24.93 38.80 -4.15
CA TYR A 201 24.39 40.16 -4.21
C TYR A 201 24.59 40.68 -5.63
N TYR A 202 23.52 41.03 -6.27
CA TYR A 202 23.59 41.86 -7.49
C TYR A 202 24.13 43.23 -7.13
N SER A 203 25.31 43.56 -7.65
CA SER A 203 25.85 44.94 -7.63
C SER A 203 25.16 45.79 -8.70
#